data_ffbdfe4a13ae7f6fc52952ea3e6d9054
#
_entry.id   ffbdfe4a13ae7f6fc52952ea3e6d9054
#
_cell.length_a   1.000
_cell.length_b   1.000
_cell.length_c   1.000
_cell.angle_alpha   90.00
_cell.angle_beta   90.00
_cell.angle_gamma   90.00
#
_symmetry.space_group_name_H-M   'P 1'
#
loop_
_entity.id
_entity.type
_entity.pdbx_description
1 polymer ?
#
loop_
_entity_poly.entity_id
_entity_poly.type
_entity_poly.pdbx_seq_one_letter_code
_entity_poly.pdbx_strand_id
1 'polypeptide(L)'
;YNDFGHNQNTERFFEQMDYLTPELLRILKPGTVAAIHVKDRVLFGNVTGTGFPTMEPFHAACISHYMKHGFQYFGMITVVTDVVRENNQTYRLGWSDCCKDGTKMGVGCPEYILLFRKQQTDHSKGFADERVTKSKEEYTRAQWQIDAHGYWRSSGDRLISKKELESISVDNLQSVYRKYSRENVYSYEEHVALAKKLDEDGKLPATF
;
A
#
# COMPACT_ATOMS: atom_id res chain seq x y z
N TYR A 1 -27.30 13.90 -6.50
CA TYR A 1 -26.01 13.31 -6.16
C TYR A 1 -25.12 14.41 -5.64
N ASN A 2 -24.59 14.26 -4.43
CA ASN A 2 -23.66 15.22 -3.88
C ASN A 2 -22.34 15.13 -4.65
N ASP A 3 -21.88 16.23 -5.16
CA ASP A 3 -20.60 16.36 -5.86
C ASP A 3 -19.39 16.30 -4.90
N PHE A 4 -19.60 15.85 -3.67
CA PHE A 4 -18.55 15.72 -2.67
C PHE A 4 -17.47 14.74 -3.14
N GLY A 5 -16.24 15.21 -3.23
CA GLY A 5 -15.12 14.44 -3.73
C GLY A 5 -15.05 14.28 -5.25
N HIS A 6 -16.07 14.74 -6.00
CA HIS A 6 -16.06 14.73 -7.46
C HIS A 6 -15.67 16.12 -8.00
N ASN A 7 -14.39 16.42 -7.93
CA ASN A 7 -13.86 17.73 -8.28
C ASN A 7 -12.97 17.68 -9.52
N GLN A 8 -12.98 18.77 -10.26
CA GLN A 8 -12.18 18.91 -11.47
C GLN A 8 -10.68 19.06 -11.17
N ASN A 9 -10.34 19.55 -9.97
CA ASN A 9 -8.96 19.73 -9.54
C ASN A 9 -8.75 19.31 -8.08
N THR A 10 -7.52 19.09 -7.72
CA THR A 10 -7.09 18.62 -6.41
C THR A 10 -7.29 19.69 -5.32
N GLU A 11 -7.14 20.97 -5.64
CA GLU A 11 -7.32 22.07 -4.68
C GLU A 11 -8.76 22.09 -4.16
N ARG A 12 -9.74 22.09 -5.07
CA ARG A 12 -11.15 22.09 -4.69
C ARG A 12 -11.57 20.82 -3.96
N PHE A 13 -10.93 19.69 -4.26
CA PHE A 13 -11.11 18.48 -3.47
C PHE A 13 -10.68 18.69 -2.01
N PHE A 14 -9.52 19.28 -1.78
CA PHE A 14 -9.04 19.52 -0.42
C PHE A 14 -9.81 20.61 0.32
N GLU A 15 -10.33 21.62 -0.37
CA GLU A 15 -11.28 22.60 0.22
C GLU A 15 -12.50 21.87 0.83
N GLN A 16 -13.04 20.87 0.14
CA GLN A 16 -14.14 20.06 0.67
C GLN A 16 -13.67 19.15 1.81
N MET A 17 -12.49 18.58 1.69
CA MET A 17 -11.91 17.72 2.72
C MET A 17 -11.55 18.51 3.99
N ASP A 18 -11.34 19.82 3.91
CA ASP A 18 -11.13 20.69 5.08
C ASP A 18 -12.32 20.65 6.06
N TYR A 19 -13.52 20.29 5.60
CA TYR A 19 -14.69 20.08 6.47
C TYR A 19 -14.73 18.66 7.05
N LEU A 20 -14.37 17.65 6.28
CA LEU A 20 -14.46 16.23 6.71
C LEU A 20 -13.28 15.81 7.58
N THR A 21 -12.08 16.23 7.22
CA THR A 21 -10.85 15.72 7.87
C THR A 21 -10.78 16.06 9.37
N PRO A 22 -11.15 17.26 9.84
CA PRO A 22 -11.21 17.55 11.26
C PRO A 22 -12.22 16.68 12.01
N GLU A 23 -13.37 16.37 11.38
CA GLU A 23 -14.38 15.51 11.98
C GLU A 23 -13.90 14.06 12.10
N LEU A 24 -13.18 13.57 11.11
CA LEU A 24 -12.52 12.25 11.19
C LEU A 24 -11.53 12.21 12.36
N LEU A 25 -10.72 13.26 12.51
CA LEU A 25 -9.81 13.35 13.67
C LEU A 25 -10.58 13.40 14.99
N ARG A 26 -11.68 14.15 15.05
CA ARG A 26 -12.49 14.30 16.26
C ARG A 26 -13.05 12.96 16.73
N ILE A 27 -13.64 12.16 15.83
CA ILE A 27 -14.30 10.89 16.16
C ILE A 27 -13.35 9.73 16.45
N LEU A 28 -12.12 9.79 15.94
CA LEU A 28 -11.13 8.76 16.24
C LEU A 28 -10.77 8.75 17.72
N LYS A 29 -10.63 7.56 18.29
CA LYS A 29 -10.09 7.40 19.64
C LYS A 29 -8.61 7.80 19.69
N PRO A 30 -8.15 8.46 20.76
CA PRO A 30 -6.75 8.86 20.89
C PRO A 30 -5.78 7.67 20.77
N GLY A 31 -4.76 7.83 19.97
CA GLY A 31 -3.74 6.82 19.72
C GLY A 31 -4.11 5.76 18.66
N THR A 32 -5.32 5.82 18.09
CA THR A 32 -5.72 4.88 17.03
C THR A 32 -5.28 5.35 15.63
N VAL A 33 -5.33 4.42 14.68
CA VAL A 33 -4.85 4.60 13.31
C VAL A 33 -6.05 4.73 12.36
N ALA A 34 -5.98 5.71 11.45
CA ALA A 34 -6.82 5.81 10.27
C ALA A 34 -6.04 5.31 9.05
N ALA A 35 -6.66 4.47 8.23
CA ALA A 35 -6.11 3.98 6.98
C ALA A 35 -6.89 4.59 5.81
N ILE A 36 -6.22 5.34 4.96
CA ILE A 36 -6.81 6.08 3.84
C ILE A 36 -6.26 5.52 2.53
N HIS A 37 -7.13 4.89 1.76
CA HIS A 37 -6.76 4.37 0.45
C HIS A 37 -6.79 5.49 -0.60
N VAL A 38 -5.70 5.68 -1.29
CA VAL A 38 -5.55 6.71 -2.33
C VAL A 38 -4.85 6.14 -3.56
N LYS A 39 -5.10 6.79 -4.69
CA LYS A 39 -4.47 6.47 -5.96
C LYS A 39 -3.97 7.76 -6.59
N ASP A 40 -2.75 7.75 -7.11
CA ASP A 40 -2.23 8.87 -7.86
C ASP A 40 -3.02 9.09 -9.14
N ARG A 41 -3.08 10.33 -9.58
CA ARG A 41 -3.94 10.78 -10.68
C ARG A 41 -3.13 11.02 -11.93
N VAL A 42 -3.71 10.66 -13.07
CA VAL A 42 -3.16 11.04 -14.37
C VAL A 42 -3.71 12.40 -14.76
N LEU A 43 -2.82 13.29 -15.08
CA LEU A 43 -3.13 14.57 -15.70
C LEU A 43 -2.89 14.48 -17.20
N PHE A 44 -3.92 14.74 -17.98
CA PHE A 44 -3.82 14.71 -19.44
C PHE A 44 -3.08 15.94 -19.97
N GLY A 45 -2.28 15.74 -21.02
CA GLY A 45 -1.44 16.78 -21.60
C GLY A 45 -2.17 18.00 -22.14
N ASN A 46 -3.44 17.84 -22.52
CA ASN A 46 -4.32 18.97 -22.91
C ASN A 46 -4.77 19.81 -21.70
N VAL A 47 -4.79 19.23 -20.51
CA VAL A 47 -5.14 19.94 -19.27
C VAL A 47 -3.91 20.68 -18.72
N THR A 48 -2.75 20.04 -18.76
CA THR A 48 -1.49 20.60 -18.25
C THR A 48 -0.78 21.51 -19.24
N GLY A 49 -1.14 21.44 -20.51
CA GLY A 49 -0.45 22.16 -21.60
C GLY A 49 0.89 21.54 -22.00
N THR A 50 1.28 20.41 -21.42
CA THR A 50 2.57 19.75 -21.71
C THR A 50 2.54 18.90 -22.98
N GLY A 51 1.35 18.60 -23.53
CA GLY A 51 1.17 17.76 -24.70
C GLY A 51 1.27 16.26 -24.43
N PHE A 52 1.72 15.82 -23.27
CA PHE A 52 1.79 14.42 -22.85
C PHE A 52 1.22 14.21 -21.45
N PRO A 53 0.74 13.00 -21.12
CA PRO A 53 0.22 12.71 -19.79
C PRO A 53 1.33 12.78 -18.72
N THR A 54 0.99 13.40 -17.59
CA THR A 54 1.85 13.44 -16.40
C THR A 54 1.15 12.79 -15.22
N MET A 55 1.87 12.53 -14.14
CA MET A 55 1.33 11.97 -12.91
C MET A 55 1.28 13.04 -11.83
N GLU A 56 0.12 13.22 -11.21
CA GLU A 56 -0.02 14.01 -10.00
C GLU A 56 0.19 13.09 -8.78
N PRO A 57 1.14 13.42 -7.90
CA PRO A 57 1.39 12.63 -6.69
C PRO A 57 0.32 12.93 -5.63
N PHE A 58 -0.92 12.49 -5.88
CA PHE A 58 -2.07 12.77 -5.05
C PHE A 58 -1.90 12.25 -3.62
N HIS A 59 -1.21 11.13 -3.44
CA HIS A 59 -0.88 10.60 -2.12
C HIS A 59 -0.08 11.59 -1.28
N ALA A 60 0.90 12.30 -1.87
CA ALA A 60 1.71 13.29 -1.16
C ALA A 60 0.87 14.50 -0.74
N ALA A 61 -0.05 14.95 -1.58
CA ALA A 61 -0.99 16.01 -1.24
C ALA A 61 -1.92 15.58 -0.10
N CYS A 62 -2.42 14.33 -0.11
CA CYS A 62 -3.19 13.76 1.01
C CYS A 62 -2.39 13.75 2.30
N ILE A 63 -1.13 13.30 2.28
CA ILE A 63 -0.26 13.29 3.47
C ILE A 63 -0.19 14.71 4.07
N SER A 64 0.13 15.71 3.24
CA SER A 64 0.23 17.10 3.67
C SER A 64 -1.08 17.63 4.25
N HIS A 65 -2.21 17.31 3.59
CA HIS A 65 -3.53 17.72 4.03
C HIS A 65 -3.90 17.14 5.41
N TYR A 66 -3.76 15.83 5.60
CA TYR A 66 -4.09 15.18 6.87
C TYR A 66 -3.19 15.66 8.01
N MET A 67 -1.90 15.88 7.74
CA MET A 67 -0.96 16.43 8.73
C MET A 67 -1.33 17.87 9.12
N LYS A 68 -1.75 18.71 8.18
CA LYS A 68 -2.26 20.06 8.43
C LYS A 68 -3.43 20.06 9.44
N HIS A 69 -4.26 19.02 9.40
CA HIS A 69 -5.41 18.86 10.29
C HIS A 69 -5.11 18.11 11.61
N GLY A 70 -3.84 17.89 11.93
CA GLY A 70 -3.41 17.36 13.23
C GLY A 70 -3.22 15.85 13.30
N PHE A 71 -3.35 15.14 12.18
CA PHE A 71 -2.95 13.75 12.10
C PHE A 71 -1.43 13.61 12.10
N GLN A 72 -0.94 12.54 12.71
CA GLN A 72 0.46 12.15 12.61
C GLN A 72 0.63 11.13 11.48
N TYR A 73 1.47 11.40 10.52
CA TYR A 73 1.78 10.42 9.46
C TYR A 73 2.54 9.24 10.06
N PHE A 74 1.98 8.06 9.91
CA PHE A 74 2.49 6.83 10.55
C PHE A 74 3.18 5.90 9.58
N GLY A 75 2.88 6.02 8.30
CA GLY A 75 3.50 5.21 7.25
C GLY A 75 2.58 5.00 6.05
N MET A 76 3.03 4.19 5.13
CA MET A 76 2.33 3.91 3.87
C MET A 76 2.52 2.46 3.48
N ILE A 77 1.44 1.83 3.02
CA ILE A 77 1.46 0.51 2.40
C ILE A 77 1.25 0.70 0.90
N THR A 78 2.16 0.20 0.09
CA THR A 78 2.01 0.19 -1.36
C THR A 78 1.09 -0.94 -1.78
N VAL A 79 0.05 -0.63 -2.53
CA VAL A 79 -0.85 -1.62 -3.13
C VAL A 79 -0.27 -2.01 -4.49
N VAL A 80 0.14 -3.27 -4.62
CA VAL A 80 0.67 -3.80 -5.88
C VAL A 80 -0.46 -4.46 -6.64
N THR A 81 -0.72 -3.96 -7.85
CA THR A 81 -1.73 -4.49 -8.76
C THR A 81 -1.09 -5.02 -10.04
N ASP A 82 -1.72 -6.01 -10.65
CA ASP A 82 -1.32 -6.50 -11.97
C ASP A 82 -1.81 -5.53 -13.05
N VAL A 83 -0.90 -4.77 -13.65
CA VAL A 83 -1.23 -3.75 -14.66
C VAL A 83 -1.88 -4.33 -15.92
N VAL A 84 -1.71 -5.63 -16.19
CA VAL A 84 -2.35 -6.30 -17.31
C VAL A 84 -3.81 -6.62 -17.00
N ARG A 85 -4.13 -6.93 -15.74
CA ARG A 85 -5.50 -7.16 -15.28
C ARG A 85 -6.25 -5.86 -15.03
N GLU A 86 -5.56 -4.84 -14.55
CA GLU A 86 -6.09 -3.51 -14.28
C GLU A 86 -6.22 -2.68 -15.57
N ASN A 87 -7.07 -3.13 -16.45
CA ASN A 87 -7.21 -2.65 -17.83
C ASN A 87 -7.41 -1.13 -17.97
N ASN A 88 -7.94 -0.47 -16.94
CA ASN A 88 -8.16 0.98 -16.92
C ASN A 88 -6.87 1.81 -17.00
N GLN A 89 -5.72 1.20 -16.77
CA GLN A 89 -4.43 1.88 -16.73
C GLN A 89 -3.51 1.48 -17.87
N THR A 90 -3.84 0.38 -18.56
CA THR A 90 -2.96 -0.24 -19.56
C THR A 90 -2.94 0.47 -20.90
N TYR A 91 -3.91 1.33 -21.20
CA TYR A 91 -3.90 2.04 -22.49
C TYR A 91 -2.66 2.94 -22.67
N ARG A 92 -2.00 3.31 -21.57
CA ARG A 92 -0.76 4.10 -21.57
C ARG A 92 0.48 3.26 -21.73
N LEU A 93 0.35 1.95 -21.46
CA LEU A 93 1.38 0.94 -21.54
C LEU A 93 0.97 -0.14 -22.56
N GLY A 94 0.03 0.19 -23.45
CA GLY A 94 -0.54 -0.74 -24.40
C GLY A 94 0.52 -1.38 -25.31
N TRP A 95 0.35 -2.65 -25.62
CA TRP A 95 1.28 -3.40 -26.46
C TRP A 95 1.56 -2.70 -27.80
N SER A 96 0.53 -2.21 -28.48
CA SER A 96 0.67 -1.51 -29.76
C SER A 96 1.43 -0.18 -29.64
N ASP A 97 1.31 0.52 -28.52
CA ASP A 97 2.05 1.75 -28.23
C ASP A 97 3.52 1.44 -27.96
N CYS A 98 3.80 0.41 -27.17
CA CYS A 98 5.17 -0.05 -26.92
C CYS A 98 5.87 -0.53 -28.18
N CYS A 99 5.15 -1.22 -29.08
CA CYS A 99 5.72 -1.68 -30.37
C CYS A 99 6.15 -0.53 -31.31
N LYS A 100 5.60 0.65 -31.13
CA LYS A 100 5.87 1.84 -31.96
C LYS A 100 6.67 2.92 -31.23
N ASP A 101 7.16 2.60 -30.05
CA ASP A 101 7.76 3.58 -29.13
C ASP A 101 6.83 4.78 -28.86
N GLY A 102 5.52 4.51 -28.87
CA GLY A 102 4.47 5.48 -28.62
C GLY A 102 4.01 5.53 -27.17
N THR A 103 4.81 4.98 -26.25
CA THR A 103 4.45 4.88 -24.83
C THR A 103 4.27 6.27 -24.23
N LYS A 104 3.07 6.55 -23.77
CA LYS A 104 2.70 7.86 -23.19
C LYS A 104 3.07 7.97 -21.72
N MET A 105 3.24 6.85 -21.03
CA MET A 105 3.63 6.77 -19.63
C MET A 105 4.45 5.50 -19.40
N GLY A 106 5.47 5.62 -18.56
CA GLY A 106 6.37 4.51 -18.22
C GLY A 106 5.88 3.61 -17.08
N VAL A 107 4.80 4.01 -16.37
CA VAL A 107 4.28 3.28 -15.19
C VAL A 107 2.76 3.36 -15.12
N GLY A 108 2.14 2.41 -14.45
CA GLY A 108 0.72 2.49 -14.05
C GLY A 108 0.49 3.53 -12.95
N CYS A 109 -0.77 3.78 -12.59
CA CYS A 109 -1.08 4.65 -11.47
C CYS A 109 -0.84 3.90 -10.15
N PRO A 110 0.11 4.34 -9.31
CA PRO A 110 0.36 3.70 -8.04
C PRO A 110 -0.79 3.96 -7.06
N GLU A 111 -1.04 2.97 -6.21
CA GLU A 111 -2.05 3.00 -5.16
C GLU A 111 -1.38 2.79 -3.80
N TYR A 112 -1.92 3.47 -2.80
CA TYR A 112 -1.36 3.45 -1.46
C TYR A 112 -2.46 3.41 -0.41
N ILE A 113 -2.17 2.76 0.71
CA ILE A 113 -2.92 2.92 1.94
C ILE A 113 -2.06 3.77 2.87
N LEU A 114 -2.45 5.02 3.04
CA LEU A 114 -1.78 5.96 3.93
C LEU A 114 -2.25 5.71 5.36
N LEU A 115 -1.31 5.57 6.28
CA LEU A 115 -1.58 5.34 7.68
C LEU A 115 -1.33 6.63 8.45
N PHE A 116 -2.36 7.07 9.17
CA PHE A 116 -2.30 8.23 10.03
C PHE A 116 -2.70 7.85 11.45
N ARG A 117 -2.11 8.51 12.41
CA ARG A 117 -2.41 8.28 13.82
C ARG A 117 -2.92 9.54 14.49
N LYS A 118 -3.98 9.40 15.28
CA LYS A 118 -4.37 10.44 16.23
C LYS A 118 -3.45 10.37 17.45
N GLN A 119 -2.97 11.54 17.88
CA GLN A 119 -2.14 11.64 19.08
C GLN A 119 -2.87 11.02 20.29
N GLN A 120 -2.18 10.19 21.06
CA GLN A 120 -2.65 9.73 22.37
C GLN A 120 -2.60 10.85 23.41
N THR A 121 -3.37 10.74 24.49
CA THR A 121 -3.38 11.77 25.55
C THR A 121 -2.18 11.65 26.47
N ASP A 122 -1.74 10.44 26.77
CA ASP A 122 -0.52 10.18 27.54
C ASP A 122 0.69 10.05 26.62
N HIS A 123 1.40 11.14 26.44
CA HIS A 123 2.57 11.21 25.56
C HIS A 123 3.79 10.41 26.07
N SER A 124 3.77 9.94 27.31
CA SER A 124 4.82 9.06 27.84
C SER A 124 4.74 7.62 27.32
N LYS A 125 3.61 7.26 26.73
CA LYS A 125 3.32 5.92 26.19
C LYS A 125 3.29 5.95 24.67
N GLY A 126 3.83 4.90 24.04
CA GLY A 126 3.84 4.75 22.59
C GLY A 126 2.60 4.06 22.02
N PHE A 127 1.50 3.91 22.76
CA PHE A 127 0.31 3.17 22.38
C PHE A 127 -0.98 3.95 22.62
N ALA A 128 -2.11 3.44 22.10
CA ALA A 128 -3.40 4.08 22.28
C ALA A 128 -3.85 4.12 23.75
N ASP A 129 -4.65 5.13 24.10
CA ASP A 129 -5.20 5.28 25.45
C ASP A 129 -6.03 4.07 25.85
N GLU A 130 -6.89 3.61 24.93
CA GLU A 130 -7.66 2.38 25.07
C GLU A 130 -7.02 1.27 24.24
N ARG A 131 -6.30 0.38 24.89
CA ARG A 131 -5.65 -0.76 24.22
C ARG A 131 -6.57 -1.95 24.10
N VAL A 132 -6.59 -2.57 22.93
CA VAL A 132 -7.11 -3.91 22.76
C VAL A 132 -6.08 -4.90 23.29
N THR A 133 -6.40 -5.60 24.36
CA THR A 133 -5.56 -6.69 24.88
C THR A 133 -6.11 -8.01 24.39
N LYS A 134 -5.24 -8.87 23.94
CA LYS A 134 -5.57 -10.24 23.52
C LYS A 134 -4.77 -11.21 24.40
N SER A 135 -5.35 -12.35 24.74
CA SER A 135 -4.60 -13.42 25.38
C SER A 135 -3.64 -14.07 24.36
N LYS A 136 -2.60 -14.75 24.85
CA LYS A 136 -1.67 -15.48 23.96
C LYS A 136 -2.31 -16.69 23.30
N GLU A 137 -3.38 -17.20 23.88
CA GLU A 137 -4.20 -18.29 23.36
C GLU A 137 -5.08 -17.81 22.20
N GLU A 138 -5.65 -16.60 22.30
CA GLU A 138 -6.47 -15.99 21.25
C GLU A 138 -5.63 -15.43 20.12
N TYR A 139 -4.52 -14.77 20.47
CA TYR A 139 -3.60 -14.19 19.49
C TYR A 139 -2.32 -14.99 19.45
N THR A 140 -2.38 -16.11 18.73
CA THR A 140 -1.28 -17.06 18.60
C THR A 140 -0.08 -16.43 17.85
N ARG A 141 1.09 -17.07 17.99
CA ARG A 141 2.28 -16.67 17.22
C ARG A 141 2.05 -16.79 15.71
N ALA A 142 1.31 -17.82 15.28
CA ALA A 142 0.93 -17.96 13.88
C ALA A 142 0.09 -16.78 13.39
N GLN A 143 -0.91 -16.37 14.17
CA GLN A 143 -1.72 -15.20 13.81
C GLN A 143 -0.87 -13.91 13.76
N TRP A 144 0.04 -13.73 14.72
CA TRP A 144 0.97 -12.59 14.71
C TRP A 144 1.84 -12.55 13.44
N GLN A 145 2.36 -13.70 12.98
CA GLN A 145 3.15 -13.75 11.75
C GLN A 145 2.33 -13.35 10.52
N ILE A 146 1.08 -13.84 10.44
CA ILE A 146 0.16 -13.47 9.37
C ILE A 146 -0.06 -11.96 9.35
N ASP A 147 -0.39 -11.39 10.49
CA ASP A 147 -0.65 -9.95 10.61
C ASP A 147 0.61 -9.14 10.27
N ALA A 148 1.77 -9.56 10.74
CA ALA A 148 3.04 -8.90 10.46
C ALA A 148 3.36 -8.91 8.94
N HIS A 149 3.19 -10.03 8.28
CA HIS A 149 3.38 -10.13 6.84
C HIS A 149 2.30 -9.39 6.03
N GLY A 150 1.06 -9.41 6.49
CA GLY A 150 -0.05 -8.76 5.80
C GLY A 150 -0.05 -7.22 5.94
N TYR A 151 0.22 -6.71 7.14
CA TYR A 151 0.03 -5.30 7.45
C TYR A 151 1.31 -4.48 7.57
N TRP A 152 2.45 -5.10 7.95
CA TRP A 152 3.68 -4.37 8.20
C TRP A 152 4.66 -4.40 7.04
N ARG A 153 4.34 -5.17 6.02
CA ARG A 153 5.15 -5.29 4.83
C ARG A 153 4.94 -4.08 3.92
N SER A 154 6.00 -3.39 3.57
CA SER A 154 5.95 -2.20 2.71
C SER A 154 6.03 -2.53 1.21
N SER A 155 6.44 -3.74 0.83
CA SER A 155 6.50 -4.20 -0.56
C SER A 155 6.01 -5.63 -0.68
N GLY A 156 5.41 -5.99 -1.82
CA GLY A 156 4.87 -7.31 -2.09
C GLY A 156 5.92 -8.41 -2.23
N ASP A 157 7.12 -8.07 -2.71
CA ASP A 157 8.11 -9.04 -3.12
C ASP A 157 9.21 -9.26 -2.08
N ARG A 158 9.57 -10.51 -1.88
CA ARG A 158 10.76 -10.89 -1.15
C ARG A 158 11.98 -10.67 -2.04
N LEU A 159 12.99 -10.02 -1.52
CA LEU A 159 14.28 -9.94 -2.20
C LEU A 159 14.91 -11.34 -2.29
N ILE A 160 15.40 -11.69 -3.47
CA ILE A 160 16.20 -12.88 -3.68
C ILE A 160 17.51 -12.69 -2.89
N SER A 161 17.86 -13.64 -2.06
CA SER A 161 19.11 -13.60 -1.32
C SER A 161 20.32 -13.76 -2.27
N LYS A 162 21.48 -13.24 -1.86
CA LYS A 162 22.73 -13.43 -2.63
C LYS A 162 23.01 -14.89 -2.93
N LYS A 163 22.80 -15.78 -1.97
CA LYS A 163 23.01 -17.22 -2.08
C LYS A 163 22.09 -17.88 -3.11
N GLU A 164 20.83 -17.42 -3.16
CA GLU A 164 19.88 -17.86 -4.19
C GLU A 164 20.30 -17.36 -5.58
N LEU A 165 20.71 -16.10 -5.70
CA LEU A 165 21.23 -15.54 -6.97
C LEU A 165 22.44 -16.29 -7.49
N GLU A 166 23.39 -16.63 -6.62
CA GLU A 166 24.60 -17.39 -6.96
C GLU A 166 24.29 -18.83 -7.42
N SER A 167 23.16 -19.39 -7.00
CA SER A 167 22.72 -20.74 -7.40
C SER A 167 21.99 -20.76 -8.76
N ILE A 168 21.64 -19.61 -9.31
CA ILE A 168 20.90 -19.49 -10.57
C ILE A 168 21.86 -19.23 -11.73
N SER A 169 21.83 -20.06 -12.78
CA SER A 169 22.59 -19.78 -13.99
C SER A 169 22.07 -18.53 -14.70
N VAL A 170 22.97 -17.79 -15.34
CA VAL A 170 22.62 -16.55 -16.07
C VAL A 170 21.51 -16.78 -17.10
N ASP A 171 21.53 -17.91 -17.80
CA ASP A 171 20.54 -18.27 -18.81
C ASP A 171 19.15 -18.55 -18.22
N ASN A 172 19.08 -18.92 -16.97
CA ASN A 172 17.83 -19.20 -16.24
C ASN A 172 17.35 -18.03 -15.40
N LEU A 173 18.16 -16.98 -15.20
CA LEU A 173 17.86 -15.88 -14.29
C LEU A 173 16.52 -15.24 -14.60
N GLN A 174 16.23 -14.96 -15.87
CA GLN A 174 14.98 -14.34 -16.28
C GLN A 174 13.77 -15.28 -16.10
N SER A 175 13.96 -16.57 -16.37
CA SER A 175 12.92 -17.59 -16.17
C SER A 175 12.59 -17.77 -14.68
N VAL A 176 13.61 -17.84 -13.84
CA VAL A 176 13.49 -17.95 -12.40
C VAL A 176 12.87 -16.68 -11.82
N TYR A 177 13.27 -15.48 -12.27
CA TYR A 177 12.68 -14.22 -11.86
C TYR A 177 11.18 -14.16 -12.19
N ARG A 178 10.79 -14.54 -13.40
CA ARG A 178 9.38 -14.62 -13.80
C ARG A 178 8.59 -15.61 -12.98
N LYS A 179 9.15 -16.76 -12.70
CA LYS A 179 8.55 -17.78 -11.85
C LYS A 179 8.43 -17.27 -10.42
N TYR A 180 9.49 -16.68 -9.90
CA TYR A 180 9.58 -16.11 -8.57
C TYR A 180 8.61 -14.97 -8.35
N SER A 181 8.49 -14.04 -9.29
CA SER A 181 7.55 -12.91 -9.21
C SER A 181 6.08 -13.34 -9.34
N ARG A 182 5.81 -14.51 -9.95
CA ARG A 182 4.45 -15.06 -10.07
C ARG A 182 4.08 -15.99 -8.90
N GLU A 183 5.03 -16.77 -8.41
CA GLU A 183 4.79 -17.79 -7.37
C GLU A 183 4.99 -17.25 -5.96
N ASN A 184 5.70 -16.15 -5.81
CA ASN A 184 5.95 -15.52 -4.51
C ASN A 184 5.21 -14.20 -4.29
N VAL A 185 4.14 -13.95 -5.03
CA VAL A 185 3.11 -13.05 -4.52
C VAL A 185 2.65 -13.65 -3.21
N TYR A 186 2.85 -12.91 -2.12
CA TYR A 186 2.47 -13.35 -0.78
C TYR A 186 1.03 -13.86 -0.79
N SER A 187 0.89 -15.18 -0.67
CA SER A 187 -0.41 -15.81 -0.50
C SER A 187 -0.71 -15.89 0.98
N TYR A 188 -1.64 -15.05 1.42
CA TYR A 188 -2.14 -15.09 2.79
C TYR A 188 -2.64 -16.49 3.19
N GLU A 189 -3.35 -17.15 2.31
CA GLU A 189 -3.95 -18.47 2.55
C GLU A 189 -2.88 -19.56 2.73
N GLU A 190 -1.85 -19.57 1.88
CA GLU A 190 -0.73 -20.51 2.00
C GLU A 190 0.09 -20.23 3.26
N HIS A 191 0.33 -18.97 3.59
CA HIS A 191 1.03 -18.59 4.81
C HIS A 191 0.25 -19.03 6.06
N VAL A 192 -1.06 -18.82 6.11
CA VAL A 192 -1.93 -19.29 7.21
C VAL A 192 -1.86 -20.79 7.35
N ALA A 193 -1.97 -21.52 6.24
CA ALA A 193 -1.94 -22.98 6.26
C ALA A 193 -0.58 -23.50 6.76
N LEU A 194 0.51 -22.90 6.27
CA LEU A 194 1.86 -23.27 6.70
C LEU A 194 2.12 -22.93 8.18
N ALA A 195 1.75 -21.72 8.60
CA ALA A 195 1.95 -21.30 9.98
C ALA A 195 1.18 -22.18 10.97
N LYS A 196 -0.08 -22.51 10.67
CA LYS A 196 -0.87 -23.46 11.49
C LYS A 196 -0.22 -24.83 11.59
N LYS A 197 0.21 -25.37 10.45
CA LYS A 197 0.88 -26.67 10.43
C LYS A 197 2.16 -26.67 11.24
N LEU A 198 2.97 -25.62 11.15
CA LEU A 198 4.20 -25.49 11.91
C LEU A 198 3.94 -25.32 13.42
N ASP A 199 2.86 -24.64 13.77
CA ASP A 199 2.46 -24.46 15.17
C ASP A 199 1.96 -25.78 15.78
N GLU A 200 1.12 -26.53 15.05
CA GLU A 200 0.64 -27.87 15.43
C GLU A 200 1.81 -28.87 15.60
N ASP A 201 2.80 -28.78 14.72
CA ASP A 201 4.03 -29.63 14.80
C ASP A 201 5.01 -29.14 15.89
N GLY A 202 4.75 -28.04 16.58
CA GLY A 202 5.67 -27.41 17.53
C GLY A 202 6.97 -26.90 16.91
N LYS A 203 6.96 -26.63 15.59
CA LYS A 203 8.14 -26.21 14.80
C LYS A 203 8.08 -24.75 14.36
N LEU A 204 7.08 -24.00 14.79
CA LEU A 204 6.96 -22.60 14.41
C LEU A 204 8.17 -21.81 14.97
N PRO A 205 9.05 -21.24 14.13
CA PRO A 205 10.24 -20.54 14.60
C PRO A 205 9.85 -19.27 15.35
N ALA A 206 10.68 -18.86 16.30
CA ALA A 206 10.47 -17.61 17.02
C ALA A 206 10.63 -16.35 16.13
N THR A 207 11.43 -16.51 15.09
CA THR A 207 11.66 -15.51 14.03
C THR A 207 11.40 -16.20 12.69
N PHE A 208 10.30 -15.89 12.08
CA PHE A 208 9.95 -16.43 10.76
C PHE A 208 10.01 -15.32 9.74
#